data_1ff05fe15bc945ee33962b79b668ab56
#
_entry.id   1ff05fe15bc945ee33962b79b668ab56
#
_cell.length_a   1.000
_cell.length_b   1.000
_cell.length_c   1.000
_cell.angle_alpha   90.00
_cell.angle_beta   90.00
_cell.angle_gamma   90.00
#
_symmetry.space_group_name_H-M   'P 1'
#
loop_
_entity.id
_entity.type
_entity.pdbx_description
1 polymer ?
#
loop_
_entity_poly.entity_id
_entity_poly.type
_entity_poly.pdbx_seq_one_letter_code
_entity_poly.pdbx_strand_id
1 'polypeptide(L)'
;MKDIIKPILVLASICLVVTTILACVNSITAPIIKAAEEKNAALARSEVLREAKSFEQLNINLPDGVTAVFRGSDNSGYVIMSQAKGYGGDIKIICGIRSDGSIEKVKPLSHNETSGIGSKVADNKSGYNQNYTGKSADNYTEVDAVSGATISSKAYKKAVGLAFDAFQTAKEANP
;
A
#
# COMPACT_ATOMS: atom_id res chain seq x y z
N MET A 1 43.30 -28.46 -9.23
CA MET A 1 42.30 -27.68 -10.02
C MET A 1 41.01 -28.46 -10.30
N LYS A 2 41.06 -29.73 -10.74
CA LYS A 2 39.87 -30.56 -11.02
C LYS A 2 38.97 -30.77 -9.80
N ASP A 3 39.55 -30.86 -8.61
CA ASP A 3 38.79 -31.10 -7.37
C ASP A 3 38.01 -29.87 -6.85
N ILE A 4 38.40 -28.67 -7.28
CA ILE A 4 37.70 -27.43 -6.95
C ILE A 4 36.62 -27.13 -7.99
N ILE A 5 36.81 -27.52 -9.25
CA ILE A 5 35.85 -27.22 -10.32
C ILE A 5 34.58 -28.05 -10.20
N LYS A 6 34.66 -29.31 -9.78
CA LYS A 6 33.49 -30.19 -9.60
C LYS A 6 32.41 -29.60 -8.65
N PRO A 7 32.75 -29.21 -7.41
CA PRO A 7 31.72 -28.64 -6.50
C PRO A 7 31.16 -27.30 -7.02
N ILE A 8 31.96 -26.50 -7.72
CA ILE A 8 31.49 -25.26 -8.35
C ILE A 8 30.43 -25.54 -9.41
N LEU A 9 30.69 -26.49 -10.31
CA LEU A 9 29.76 -26.88 -11.36
C LEU A 9 28.46 -27.47 -10.80
N VAL A 10 28.57 -28.30 -9.75
CA VAL A 10 27.39 -28.87 -9.08
C VAL A 10 26.55 -27.76 -8.46
N LEU A 11 27.17 -26.84 -7.73
CA LEU A 11 26.44 -25.73 -7.12
C LEU A 11 25.81 -24.82 -8.17
N ALA A 12 26.54 -24.48 -9.23
CA ALA A 12 26.04 -23.67 -10.34
C ALA A 12 24.84 -24.33 -11.05
N SER A 13 24.90 -25.65 -11.27
CA SER A 13 23.79 -26.38 -11.90
C SER A 13 22.54 -26.42 -11.01
N ILE A 14 22.70 -26.61 -9.70
CA ILE A 14 21.57 -26.57 -8.76
C ILE A 14 20.95 -25.15 -8.73
N CYS A 15 21.76 -24.11 -8.63
CA CYS A 15 21.28 -22.74 -8.67
C CYS A 15 20.52 -22.44 -9.98
N LEU A 16 21.05 -22.88 -11.12
CA LEU A 16 20.41 -22.66 -12.41
C LEU A 16 19.05 -23.36 -12.51
N VAL A 17 18.96 -24.61 -12.08
CA VAL A 17 17.68 -25.35 -12.07
C VAL A 17 16.66 -24.68 -11.15
N VAL A 18 17.05 -24.35 -9.92
CA VAL A 18 16.14 -23.73 -8.95
C VAL A 18 15.67 -22.36 -9.41
N THR A 19 16.57 -21.51 -9.91
CA THR A 19 16.19 -20.19 -10.43
C THR A 19 15.29 -20.27 -11.66
N THR A 20 15.51 -21.24 -12.54
CA THR A 20 14.64 -21.46 -13.71
C THR A 20 13.23 -21.88 -13.28
N ILE A 21 13.11 -22.82 -12.34
CA ILE A 21 11.81 -23.23 -11.80
C ILE A 21 11.09 -22.05 -11.14
N LEU A 22 11.80 -21.28 -10.31
CA LEU A 22 11.22 -20.09 -9.67
C LEU A 22 10.77 -19.04 -10.68
N ALA A 23 11.55 -18.80 -11.73
CA ALA A 23 11.18 -17.86 -12.79
C ALA A 23 9.93 -18.33 -13.56
N CYS A 24 9.82 -19.63 -13.87
CA CYS A 24 8.63 -20.20 -14.51
C CYS A 24 7.38 -20.07 -13.61
N VAL A 25 7.49 -20.40 -12.34
CA VAL A 25 6.38 -20.24 -11.37
C VAL A 25 5.98 -18.77 -11.26
N ASN A 26 6.95 -17.87 -11.12
CA ASN A 26 6.69 -16.45 -11.02
C ASN A 26 5.98 -15.89 -12.27
N SER A 27 6.37 -16.33 -13.47
CA SER A 27 5.74 -15.85 -14.72
C SER A 27 4.27 -16.23 -14.83
N ILE A 28 3.87 -17.35 -14.22
CA ILE A 28 2.46 -17.79 -14.18
C ILE A 28 1.69 -17.10 -13.06
N THR A 29 2.31 -16.94 -11.88
CA THR A 29 1.61 -16.43 -10.69
C THR A 29 1.53 -14.91 -10.65
N ALA A 30 2.51 -14.17 -11.17
CA ALA A 30 2.53 -12.71 -11.13
C ALA A 30 1.29 -12.06 -11.75
N PRO A 31 0.78 -12.46 -12.94
CA PRO A 31 -0.43 -11.87 -13.51
C PRO A 31 -1.68 -12.17 -12.66
N ILE A 32 -1.76 -13.35 -12.05
CA ILE A 32 -2.87 -13.74 -11.17
C ILE A 32 -2.88 -12.89 -9.90
N ILE A 33 -1.71 -12.70 -9.30
CA ILE A 33 -1.54 -11.85 -8.11
C ILE A 33 -1.95 -10.41 -8.44
N LYS A 34 -1.47 -9.87 -9.57
CA LYS A 34 -1.82 -8.51 -9.99
C LYS A 34 -3.31 -8.33 -10.21
N ALA A 35 -3.98 -9.28 -10.87
CA ALA A 35 -5.43 -9.23 -11.06
C ALA A 35 -6.21 -9.30 -9.74
N ALA A 36 -5.73 -10.10 -8.78
CA ALA A 36 -6.32 -10.17 -7.44
C ALA A 36 -6.11 -8.87 -6.65
N GLU A 37 -4.93 -8.26 -6.73
CA GLU A 37 -4.63 -6.95 -6.11
C GLU A 37 -5.55 -5.85 -6.68
N GLU A 38 -5.72 -5.78 -8.00
CA GLU A 38 -6.62 -4.82 -8.66
C GLU A 38 -8.08 -5.00 -8.23
N LYS A 39 -8.55 -6.26 -8.18
CA LYS A 39 -9.89 -6.58 -7.68
C LYS A 39 -10.09 -6.16 -6.23
N ASN A 40 -9.13 -6.47 -5.36
CA ASN A 40 -9.17 -6.08 -3.96
C ASN A 40 -9.13 -4.55 -3.79
N ALA A 41 -8.32 -3.85 -4.59
CA ALA A 41 -8.27 -2.40 -4.60
C ALA A 41 -9.60 -1.79 -5.08
N ALA A 42 -10.25 -2.39 -6.08
CA ALA A 42 -11.56 -1.95 -6.57
C ALA A 42 -12.65 -2.05 -5.48
N LEU A 43 -12.70 -3.17 -4.75
CA LEU A 43 -13.61 -3.35 -3.62
C LEU A 43 -13.28 -2.39 -2.47
N ALA A 44 -12.00 -2.20 -2.18
CA ALA A 44 -11.55 -1.31 -1.11
C ALA A 44 -11.91 0.16 -1.39
N ARG A 45 -11.96 0.62 -2.65
CA ARG A 45 -12.38 2.00 -3.00
C ARG A 45 -13.77 2.32 -2.46
N SER A 46 -14.74 1.46 -2.73
CA SER A 46 -16.11 1.65 -2.23
C SER A 46 -16.24 1.49 -0.71
N GLU A 47 -15.28 0.81 -0.07
CA GLU A 47 -15.27 0.65 1.38
C GLU A 47 -14.69 1.86 2.10
N VAL A 48 -13.70 2.55 1.50
CA VAL A 48 -13.01 3.69 2.14
C VAL A 48 -13.65 5.04 1.82
N LEU A 49 -14.47 5.12 0.76
CA LEU A 49 -15.27 6.31 0.43
C LEU A 49 -16.68 5.85 0.01
N ARG A 50 -17.55 5.68 0.99
CA ARG A 50 -18.86 5.03 0.82
C ARG A 50 -19.89 5.89 0.08
N GLU A 51 -19.73 7.19 0.13
CA GLU A 51 -20.66 8.14 -0.51
C GLU A 51 -20.50 8.15 -2.04
N ALA A 52 -19.32 7.76 -2.55
CA ALA A 52 -19.06 7.73 -3.97
C ALA A 52 -19.70 6.50 -4.64
N LYS A 53 -20.51 6.73 -5.67
CA LYS A 53 -21.16 5.68 -6.49
C LYS A 53 -20.23 5.12 -7.56
N SER A 54 -19.30 5.95 -8.05
CA SER A 54 -18.29 5.57 -9.05
C SER A 54 -16.98 6.29 -8.78
N PHE A 55 -15.91 5.79 -9.39
CA PHE A 55 -14.55 6.32 -9.23
C PHE A 55 -13.92 6.52 -10.59
N GLU A 56 -13.35 7.70 -10.81
CA GLU A 56 -12.57 8.04 -11.99
C GLU A 56 -11.11 8.16 -11.62
N GLN A 57 -10.24 7.44 -12.33
CA GLN A 57 -8.81 7.54 -12.10
C GLN A 57 -8.27 8.84 -12.70
N LEU A 58 -7.55 9.60 -11.90
CA LEU A 58 -6.91 10.84 -12.33
C LEU A 58 -5.50 10.55 -12.84
N ASN A 59 -5.22 11.02 -14.07
CA ASN A 59 -3.88 10.99 -14.65
C ASN A 59 -3.15 12.30 -14.35
N ILE A 60 -2.66 12.43 -13.11
CA ILE A 60 -1.88 13.57 -12.64
C ILE A 60 -0.46 13.12 -12.29
N ASN A 61 0.46 14.08 -12.18
CA ASN A 61 1.81 13.78 -11.70
C ASN A 61 1.74 13.44 -10.20
N LEU A 62 2.02 12.18 -9.87
CA LEU A 62 1.89 11.66 -8.50
C LEU A 62 3.21 11.80 -7.75
N PRO A 63 3.18 12.16 -6.47
CA PRO A 63 4.36 12.10 -5.60
C PRO A 63 4.93 10.68 -5.47
N ASP A 64 6.23 10.57 -5.21
CA ASP A 64 6.87 9.28 -4.94
C ASP A 64 6.18 8.55 -3.78
N GLY A 65 5.82 7.29 -4.01
CA GLY A 65 5.09 6.47 -3.03
C GLY A 65 3.56 6.54 -3.16
N VAL A 66 3.02 7.37 -4.05
CA VAL A 66 1.60 7.33 -4.44
C VAL A 66 1.47 6.54 -5.73
N THR A 67 0.58 5.55 -5.74
CA THR A 67 0.42 4.64 -6.89
C THR A 67 -0.79 4.95 -7.75
N ALA A 68 -1.86 5.49 -7.17
CA ALA A 68 -3.05 5.91 -7.90
C ALA A 68 -3.88 6.89 -7.08
N VAL A 69 -4.58 7.77 -7.79
CA VAL A 69 -5.60 8.69 -7.24
C VAL A 69 -6.88 8.54 -8.04
N PHE A 70 -7.98 8.42 -7.33
CA PHE A 70 -9.32 8.33 -7.90
C PHE A 70 -10.19 9.44 -7.32
N ARG A 71 -10.96 10.10 -8.19
CA ARG A 71 -12.00 11.04 -7.78
C ARG A 71 -13.32 10.27 -7.62
N GLY A 72 -14.00 10.47 -6.50
CA GLY A 72 -15.35 9.97 -6.29
C GLY A 72 -16.38 10.80 -7.07
N SER A 73 -17.48 10.15 -7.52
CA SER A 73 -18.63 10.86 -8.10
C SER A 73 -19.25 11.80 -7.09
N ASP A 74 -20.02 12.77 -7.62
CA ASP A 74 -20.83 13.71 -6.82
C ASP A 74 -19.99 14.57 -5.83
N ASN A 75 -18.70 14.78 -6.15
CA ASN A 75 -17.77 15.55 -5.33
C ASN A 75 -17.62 15.00 -3.88
N SER A 76 -17.82 13.68 -3.69
CA SER A 76 -17.73 13.03 -2.39
C SER A 76 -16.32 13.06 -1.78
N GLY A 77 -15.29 13.14 -2.62
CA GLY A 77 -13.88 13.19 -2.22
C GLY A 77 -12.97 12.39 -3.13
N TYR A 78 -11.85 11.94 -2.59
CA TYR A 78 -10.81 11.24 -3.32
C TYR A 78 -10.41 9.95 -2.63
N VAL A 79 -10.03 8.96 -3.42
CA VAL A 79 -9.42 7.71 -2.92
C VAL A 79 -7.99 7.66 -3.43
N ILE A 80 -7.06 7.58 -2.50
CA ILE A 80 -5.63 7.60 -2.78
C ILE A 80 -5.01 6.27 -2.36
N MET A 81 -4.22 5.69 -3.25
CA MET A 81 -3.41 4.51 -2.98
C MET A 81 -1.96 4.95 -2.80
N SER A 82 -1.39 4.68 -1.63
CA SER A 82 -0.04 5.07 -1.28
C SER A 82 0.72 3.93 -0.61
N GLN A 83 2.04 4.02 -0.62
CA GLN A 83 2.91 3.04 0.01
C GLN A 83 4.12 3.71 0.65
N ALA A 84 4.62 3.11 1.71
CA ALA A 84 5.87 3.51 2.34
C ALA A 84 6.60 2.29 2.88
N LYS A 85 7.93 2.36 2.88
CA LYS A 85 8.79 1.26 3.31
C LYS A 85 8.71 1.06 4.82
N GLY A 86 8.20 -0.10 5.24
CA GLY A 86 8.17 -0.59 6.60
C GLY A 86 9.43 -1.38 6.97
N TYR A 87 9.31 -2.28 7.95
CA TYR A 87 10.39 -3.17 8.37
C TYR A 87 10.55 -4.37 7.44
N GLY A 88 9.46 -5.06 7.14
CA GLY A 88 9.44 -6.27 6.30
C GLY A 88 9.27 -6.01 4.81
N GLY A 89 9.04 -4.77 4.40
CA GLY A 89 8.78 -4.37 3.02
C GLY A 89 7.86 -3.17 2.94
N ASP A 90 7.28 -2.94 1.77
CA ASP A 90 6.35 -1.83 1.59
C ASP A 90 5.00 -2.14 2.24
N ILE A 91 4.47 -1.17 2.97
CA ILE A 91 3.09 -1.16 3.47
C ILE A 91 2.27 -0.34 2.48
N LYS A 92 1.38 -1.02 1.75
CA LYS A 92 0.45 -0.40 0.80
C LYS A 92 -0.88 -0.15 1.48
N ILE A 93 -1.37 1.08 1.40
CA ILE A 93 -2.66 1.49 1.94
C ILE A 93 -3.54 2.12 0.89
N ILE A 94 -4.83 2.13 1.16
CA ILE A 94 -5.83 2.92 0.45
C ILE A 94 -6.52 3.82 1.45
N CYS A 95 -6.61 5.10 1.12
CA CYS A 95 -7.15 6.15 1.97
C CYS A 95 -8.30 6.86 1.26
N GLY A 96 -9.48 6.87 1.84
CA GLY A 96 -10.61 7.70 1.41
C GLY A 96 -10.57 9.02 2.16
N ILE A 97 -10.45 10.13 1.43
CA ILE A 97 -10.45 11.50 1.96
C ILE A 97 -11.66 12.21 1.38
N ARG A 98 -12.53 12.73 2.24
CA ARG A 98 -13.69 13.50 1.84
C ARG A 98 -13.29 14.84 1.23
N SER A 99 -14.22 15.49 0.57
CA SER A 99 -13.99 16.81 -0.04
C SER A 99 -13.63 17.90 0.98
N ASP A 100 -14.01 17.73 2.26
CA ASP A 100 -13.62 18.62 3.37
C ASP A 100 -12.17 18.40 3.86
N GLY A 101 -11.47 17.38 3.34
CA GLY A 101 -10.10 17.03 3.71
C GLY A 101 -10.00 16.08 4.90
N SER A 102 -11.10 15.58 5.43
CA SER A 102 -11.09 14.58 6.51
C SER A 102 -10.99 13.15 5.96
N ILE A 103 -10.26 12.29 6.65
CA ILE A 103 -10.20 10.86 6.33
C ILE A 103 -11.53 10.21 6.70
N GLU A 104 -12.20 9.60 5.73
CA GLU A 104 -13.34 8.74 6.01
C GLU A 104 -12.87 7.38 6.54
N LYS A 105 -11.94 6.75 5.84
CA LYS A 105 -11.37 5.47 6.23
C LYS A 105 -10.02 5.24 5.59
N VAL A 106 -9.12 4.59 6.32
CA VAL A 106 -7.87 4.02 5.77
C VAL A 106 -7.95 2.50 5.87
N LYS A 107 -7.48 1.82 4.84
CA LYS A 107 -7.39 0.37 4.82
C LYS A 107 -6.04 -0.08 4.29
N PRO A 108 -5.32 -0.99 4.98
CA PRO A 108 -4.15 -1.64 4.40
C PRO A 108 -4.59 -2.58 3.28
N LEU A 109 -3.87 -2.53 2.15
CA LEU A 109 -4.08 -3.41 1.00
C LEU A 109 -3.15 -4.62 1.04
N SER A 110 -1.86 -4.38 1.30
CA SER A 110 -0.86 -5.43 1.45
C SER A 110 0.34 -4.97 2.26
N HIS A 111 1.00 -5.92 2.92
CA HIS A 111 2.24 -5.71 3.66
C HIS A 111 3.01 -7.03 3.83
N ASN A 112 4.29 -6.95 4.10
CA ASN A 112 5.16 -8.08 4.46
C ASN A 112 5.74 -7.93 5.87
N GLU A 113 5.01 -7.25 6.77
CA GLU A 113 5.43 -7.02 8.13
C GLU A 113 5.44 -8.31 8.96
N THR A 114 6.31 -8.37 9.97
CA THR A 114 6.42 -9.51 10.88
C THR A 114 5.12 -9.74 11.63
N SER A 115 4.59 -10.97 11.58
CA SER A 115 3.39 -11.37 12.31
C SER A 115 3.54 -11.15 13.82
N GLY A 116 2.50 -10.58 14.44
CA GLY A 116 2.47 -10.29 15.88
C GLY A 116 3.24 -9.03 16.31
N ILE A 117 4.02 -8.41 15.40
CA ILE A 117 4.75 -7.16 15.66
C ILE A 117 4.29 -6.09 14.69
N GLY A 118 4.84 -6.02 13.48
CA GLY A 118 4.48 -5.03 12.46
C GLY A 118 3.05 -5.22 11.94
N SER A 119 2.53 -6.43 11.92
CA SER A 119 1.13 -6.71 11.58
C SER A 119 0.11 -6.06 12.52
N LYS A 120 0.50 -5.68 13.75
CA LYS A 120 -0.35 -4.89 14.67
C LYS A 120 -0.67 -3.49 14.12
N VAL A 121 0.13 -3.01 13.18
CA VAL A 121 -0.08 -1.73 12.49
C VAL A 121 -0.69 -1.95 11.12
N ALA A 122 -0.13 -2.88 10.36
CA ALA A 122 -0.39 -3.03 8.94
C ALA A 122 -1.53 -4.01 8.60
N ASP A 123 -2.07 -4.76 9.57
CA ASP A 123 -3.20 -5.68 9.33
C ASP A 123 -4.53 -4.98 9.60
N ASN A 124 -5.53 -5.22 8.74
CA ASN A 124 -6.90 -4.73 8.93
C ASN A 124 -7.54 -5.17 10.25
N LYS A 125 -7.19 -6.35 10.73
CA LYS A 125 -7.75 -6.92 11.96
C LYS A 125 -7.23 -6.25 13.23
N SER A 126 -6.14 -5.51 13.15
CA SER A 126 -5.52 -4.84 14.30
C SER A 126 -6.33 -3.64 14.80
N GLY A 127 -7.14 -3.03 13.93
CA GLY A 127 -7.90 -1.81 14.23
C GLY A 127 -7.06 -0.53 14.26
N TYR A 128 -5.74 -0.60 14.07
CA TYR A 128 -4.86 0.57 14.09
C TYR A 128 -5.25 1.64 13.05
N ASN A 129 -5.70 1.20 11.88
CA ASN A 129 -6.18 2.07 10.81
C ASN A 129 -7.37 2.95 11.22
N GLN A 130 -8.18 2.51 12.19
CA GLN A 130 -9.35 3.26 12.67
C GLN A 130 -8.96 4.56 13.39
N ASN A 131 -7.76 4.63 13.97
CA ASN A 131 -7.24 5.82 14.63
C ASN A 131 -7.07 7.03 13.69
N TYR A 132 -7.05 6.77 12.38
CA TYR A 132 -6.97 7.81 11.36
C TYR A 132 -8.32 8.32 10.88
N THR A 133 -9.42 7.66 11.24
CA THR A 133 -10.78 8.08 10.84
C THR A 133 -11.11 9.45 11.44
N GLY A 134 -11.57 10.39 10.61
CA GLY A 134 -11.87 11.77 10.98
C GLY A 134 -10.64 12.67 11.13
N LYS A 135 -9.42 12.15 10.97
CA LYS A 135 -8.20 12.96 10.97
C LYS A 135 -8.05 13.73 9.67
N SER A 136 -7.40 14.90 9.74
CA SER A 136 -7.03 15.76 8.61
C SER A 136 -5.51 15.87 8.44
N ALA A 137 -5.06 16.63 7.46
CA ALA A 137 -3.65 16.91 7.25
C ALA A 137 -2.97 17.55 8.48
N ASP A 138 -3.73 18.27 9.31
CA ASP A 138 -3.19 18.98 10.49
C ASP A 138 -2.93 18.06 11.68
N ASN A 139 -3.69 16.97 11.81
CA ASN A 139 -3.70 16.17 13.04
C ASN A 139 -3.49 14.65 12.86
N TYR A 140 -3.28 14.15 11.63
CA TYR A 140 -2.99 12.70 11.43
C TYR A 140 -1.68 12.25 12.07
N THR A 141 -0.76 13.19 12.30
CA THR A 141 0.54 12.92 12.94
C THR A 141 0.43 12.62 14.42
N GLU A 142 -0.69 12.97 15.07
CA GLU A 142 -0.95 12.70 16.48
C GLU A 142 -1.22 11.22 16.79
N VAL A 143 -1.52 10.41 15.78
CA VAL A 143 -1.76 8.96 15.98
C VAL A 143 -0.51 8.30 16.56
N ASP A 144 -0.64 7.68 17.72
CA ASP A 144 0.47 7.06 18.43
C ASP A 144 1.04 5.85 17.68
N ALA A 145 2.35 5.65 17.85
CA ALA A 145 3.01 4.45 17.35
C ALA A 145 2.73 3.26 18.26
N VAL A 146 2.58 2.07 17.68
CA VAL A 146 2.44 0.83 18.43
C VAL A 146 3.79 0.43 19.03
N SER A 147 3.82 0.19 20.34
CA SER A 147 5.03 -0.26 21.05
C SER A 147 5.58 -1.55 20.42
N GLY A 148 6.88 -1.57 20.15
CA GLY A 148 7.56 -2.66 19.45
C GLY A 148 7.41 -2.67 17.94
N ALA A 149 6.52 -1.84 17.35
CA ALA A 149 6.30 -1.71 15.91
C ALA A 149 6.54 -0.29 15.38
N THR A 150 7.50 0.43 15.94
CA THR A 150 7.75 1.84 15.66
C THR A 150 8.08 2.11 14.18
N ILE A 151 8.86 1.23 13.54
CA ILE A 151 9.21 1.37 12.12
C ILE A 151 7.96 1.23 11.24
N SER A 152 7.15 0.20 11.48
CA SER A 152 5.89 -0.04 10.76
C SER A 152 4.88 1.09 10.99
N SER A 153 4.80 1.63 12.23
CA SER A 153 3.94 2.77 12.56
C SER A 153 4.36 4.05 11.83
N LYS A 154 5.66 4.34 11.78
CA LYS A 154 6.20 5.48 11.02
C LYS A 154 5.94 5.32 9.52
N ALA A 155 6.11 4.11 8.98
CA ALA A 155 5.84 3.84 7.57
C ALA A 155 4.34 4.02 7.24
N TYR A 156 3.45 3.50 8.08
CA TYR A 156 2.02 3.67 7.92
C TYR A 156 1.62 5.15 7.95
N LYS A 157 2.10 5.89 8.94
CA LYS A 157 1.89 7.34 9.06
C LYS A 157 2.43 8.10 7.85
N LYS A 158 3.61 7.73 7.34
CA LYS A 158 4.18 8.31 6.12
C LYS A 158 3.29 8.05 4.91
N ALA A 159 2.76 6.83 4.77
CA ALA A 159 1.85 6.50 3.67
C ALA A 159 0.55 7.33 3.74
N VAL A 160 0.01 7.58 4.95
CA VAL A 160 -1.14 8.48 5.16
C VAL A 160 -0.77 9.92 4.79
N GLY A 161 0.42 10.41 5.16
CA GLY A 161 0.90 11.75 4.77
C GLY A 161 0.98 11.91 3.26
N LEU A 162 1.55 10.93 2.55
CA LEU A 162 1.59 10.91 1.08
C LEU A 162 0.19 10.93 0.45
N ALA A 163 -0.80 10.34 1.12
CA ALA A 163 -2.19 10.42 0.65
C ALA A 163 -2.74 11.85 0.77
N PHE A 164 -2.40 12.60 1.82
CA PHE A 164 -2.77 14.01 1.92
C PHE A 164 -2.05 14.90 0.88
N ASP A 165 -0.77 14.67 0.63
CA ASP A 165 -0.01 15.40 -0.40
C ASP A 165 -0.65 15.20 -1.78
N ALA A 166 -1.01 13.94 -2.11
CA ALA A 166 -1.69 13.63 -3.36
C ALA A 166 -3.11 14.19 -3.43
N PHE A 167 -3.83 14.24 -2.30
CA PHE A 167 -5.15 14.88 -2.22
C PHE A 167 -5.07 16.38 -2.56
N GLN A 168 -4.10 17.10 -2.00
CA GLN A 168 -3.90 18.51 -2.31
C GLN A 168 -3.59 18.72 -3.79
N THR A 169 -2.65 17.93 -4.34
CA THR A 169 -2.31 17.96 -5.77
C THR A 169 -3.53 17.70 -6.66
N ALA A 170 -4.35 16.70 -6.30
CA ALA A 170 -5.54 16.35 -7.06
C ALA A 170 -6.62 17.44 -7.00
N LYS A 171 -6.78 18.09 -5.84
CA LYS A 171 -7.72 19.19 -5.64
C LYS A 171 -7.33 20.45 -6.43
N GLU A 172 -6.03 20.75 -6.51
CA GLU A 172 -5.51 21.87 -7.31
C GLU A 172 -5.66 21.61 -8.81
N ALA A 173 -5.48 20.37 -9.26
CA ALA A 173 -5.61 20.00 -10.66
C ALA A 173 -7.07 19.92 -11.15
N ASN A 174 -8.04 19.76 -10.23
CA ASN A 174 -9.47 19.62 -10.52
C ASN A 174 -10.30 20.36 -9.47
N PRO A 175 -10.33 21.70 -9.52
CA PRO A 175 -11.05 22.55 -8.57
C PRO A 175 -12.58 22.39 -8.63
#